data_7a9d002eea9dd645379f03f473a84f2a
#
_entry.id   7a9d002eea9dd645379f03f473a84f2a
#
_cell.length_a   1.000
_cell.length_b   1.000
_cell.length_c   1.000
_cell.angle_alpha   90.00
_cell.angle_beta   90.00
_cell.angle_gamma   90.00
#
_symmetry.space_group_name_H-M   'P 1'
#
loop_
_entity.id
_entity.type
_entity.pdbx_description
1 polymer ?
#
loop_
_entity_poly.entity_id
_entity_poly.type
_entity_poly.pdbx_seq_one_letter_code
_entity_poly.pdbx_strand_id
1 'polypeptide(L)'
;KNKNESSLTTILVATSGDTGGAVASAFNNKAGFKVVILFPKGRVSPRQKHQLTCWGDNVVSIEVDGEFDDCQRLVKEAFNNQQLSKQHNLCSANSINIGRLLPQSTYYAWTALNRYKTHEDSSSFIIPTGNLGNAFACFMAKEMGFPIHQIVFATNANKTIPDFIATGKWEPRPTLPTLASAMDVGNPSNMERFFNQYSDEKELLENLKAYVVEDAQINEEILSVFEKNNIAICPHTATAFNAFKNLPSSALNQSHWVLVSTAHPAKFENIVEPIIDKKVEIPENLKTILNLETSFHTIGKDLESLIHYLEQ
;
A
#
# COMPACT_ATOMS: atom_id res chain seq x y z
N LYS A 1 -18.81 -33.22 -20.02
CA LYS A 1 -17.59 -32.54 -20.48
C LYS A 1 -16.73 -32.35 -19.24
N ASN A 2 -15.56 -32.96 -19.24
CA ASN A 2 -14.65 -33.14 -18.09
C ASN A 2 -14.21 -31.79 -17.47
N LYS A 3 -14.66 -31.53 -16.26
CA LYS A 3 -14.10 -30.51 -15.34
C LYS A 3 -12.94 -31.13 -14.59
N ASN A 4 -11.84 -31.45 -15.22
CA ASN A 4 -10.66 -32.00 -14.54
C ASN A 4 -9.36 -31.66 -15.26
N GLU A 5 -9.15 -30.39 -15.53
CA GLU A 5 -7.82 -29.78 -15.53
C GLU A 5 -8.03 -28.44 -14.80
N SER A 6 -7.68 -28.39 -13.53
CA SER A 6 -7.57 -27.14 -12.79
C SER A 6 -6.44 -26.35 -13.45
N SER A 7 -6.80 -25.47 -14.39
CA SER A 7 -5.82 -24.59 -15.01
C SER A 7 -5.11 -23.79 -13.92
N LEU A 8 -3.79 -23.87 -13.88
CA LEU A 8 -2.96 -23.11 -12.96
C LEU A 8 -3.30 -21.62 -13.10
N THR A 9 -3.60 -20.95 -12.00
CA THR A 9 -3.83 -19.50 -11.98
C THR A 9 -2.55 -18.81 -11.56
N THR A 10 -2.02 -17.92 -12.42
CA THR A 10 -0.82 -17.14 -12.09
C THR A 10 -1.23 -15.79 -11.52
N ILE A 11 -0.92 -15.57 -10.24
CA ILE A 11 -1.08 -14.29 -9.57
C ILE A 11 0.15 -13.44 -9.86
N LEU A 12 0.00 -12.40 -10.67
CA LEU A 12 1.06 -11.46 -11.00
C LEU A 12 0.86 -10.17 -10.21
N VAL A 13 1.88 -9.77 -9.45
CA VAL A 13 1.82 -8.62 -8.54
C VAL A 13 3.06 -7.75 -8.63
N ALA A 14 2.89 -6.44 -8.84
CA ALA A 14 3.94 -5.44 -8.59
C ALA A 14 3.82 -4.92 -7.16
N THR A 15 4.94 -4.77 -6.46
CA THR A 15 4.95 -4.31 -5.08
C THR A 15 6.08 -3.32 -4.81
N SER A 16 5.81 -2.33 -3.97
CA SER A 16 6.81 -1.46 -3.35
C SER A 16 7.25 -1.95 -1.96
N GLY A 17 6.89 -3.22 -1.61
CA GLY A 17 7.27 -3.86 -0.35
C GLY A 17 6.20 -4.80 0.20
N ASP A 18 5.28 -4.31 0.99
CA ASP A 18 4.39 -5.13 1.85
C ASP A 18 3.38 -6.00 1.11
N THR A 19 2.79 -5.51 0.00
CA THR A 19 1.76 -6.26 -0.74
C THR A 19 2.29 -7.58 -1.28
N GLY A 20 3.51 -7.59 -1.84
CA GLY A 20 4.10 -8.81 -2.39
C GLY A 20 4.33 -9.87 -1.33
N GLY A 21 4.90 -9.50 -0.17
CA GLY A 21 5.11 -10.42 0.94
C GLY A 21 3.80 -11.00 1.50
N ALA A 22 2.74 -10.19 1.58
CA ALA A 22 1.42 -10.65 2.02
C ALA A 22 0.79 -11.64 1.02
N VAL A 23 0.91 -11.36 -0.29
CA VAL A 23 0.41 -12.26 -1.35
C VAL A 23 1.21 -13.57 -1.35
N ALA A 24 2.53 -13.49 -1.26
CA ALA A 24 3.38 -14.68 -1.15
C ALA A 24 2.96 -15.56 0.02
N SER A 25 2.87 -14.99 1.23
CA SER A 25 2.44 -15.69 2.43
C SER A 25 1.06 -16.35 2.30
N ALA A 26 0.11 -15.65 1.68
CA ALA A 26 -1.26 -16.13 1.53
C ALA A 26 -1.39 -17.30 0.55
N PHE A 27 -0.56 -17.34 -0.49
CA PHE A 27 -0.65 -18.31 -1.57
C PHE A 27 0.51 -19.33 -1.60
N ASN A 28 1.50 -19.20 -0.72
CA ASN A 28 2.58 -20.17 -0.59
C ASN A 28 2.03 -21.57 -0.36
N ASN A 29 2.49 -22.54 -1.14
CA ASN A 29 2.05 -23.94 -1.10
C ASN A 29 0.54 -24.15 -1.34
N LYS A 30 -0.15 -23.21 -2.00
CA LYS A 30 -1.54 -23.40 -2.40
C LYS A 30 -1.62 -24.06 -3.77
N ALA A 31 -2.20 -25.25 -3.82
CA ALA A 31 -2.42 -25.98 -5.08
C ALA A 31 -3.27 -25.14 -6.05
N GLY A 32 -2.93 -25.18 -7.34
CA GLY A 32 -3.63 -24.46 -8.40
C GLY A 32 -3.21 -23.00 -8.56
N PHE A 33 -2.26 -22.50 -7.76
CA PHE A 33 -1.75 -21.13 -7.86
C PHE A 33 -0.23 -21.11 -8.07
N LYS A 34 0.19 -20.20 -8.95
CA LYS A 34 1.56 -19.71 -9.06
C LYS A 34 1.56 -18.22 -8.71
N VAL A 35 2.55 -17.75 -7.99
CA VAL A 35 2.68 -16.33 -7.64
C VAL A 35 3.96 -15.79 -8.26
N VAL A 36 3.87 -14.69 -8.99
CA VAL A 36 5.02 -13.97 -9.55
C VAL A 36 5.01 -12.56 -9.00
N ILE A 37 6.05 -12.21 -8.25
CA ILE A 37 6.17 -10.93 -7.55
C ILE A 37 7.25 -10.10 -8.23
N LEU A 38 6.90 -8.90 -8.69
CA LEU A 38 7.83 -7.90 -9.20
C LEU A 38 8.07 -6.82 -8.16
N PHE A 39 9.33 -6.51 -7.85
CA PHE A 39 9.70 -5.43 -6.95
C PHE A 39 10.91 -4.65 -7.46
N PRO A 40 11.00 -3.33 -7.19
CA PRO A 40 12.06 -2.49 -7.72
C PRO A 40 13.37 -2.69 -6.96
N LYS A 41 14.49 -2.75 -7.69
CA LYS A 41 15.82 -2.94 -7.16
C LYS A 41 16.24 -1.79 -6.24
N GLY A 42 16.64 -2.14 -5.02
CA GLY A 42 17.15 -1.17 -4.03
C GLY A 42 16.11 -0.20 -3.46
N ARG A 43 14.80 -0.42 -3.72
CA ARG A 43 13.72 0.48 -3.28
C ARG A 43 12.82 -0.11 -2.17
N VAL A 44 13.15 -1.29 -1.69
CA VAL A 44 12.47 -1.94 -0.56
C VAL A 44 13.43 -2.09 0.61
N SER A 45 12.94 -2.04 1.85
CA SER A 45 13.81 -2.23 3.02
C SER A 45 14.41 -3.64 3.04
N PRO A 46 15.54 -3.87 3.73
CA PRO A 46 16.16 -5.21 3.81
C PRO A 46 15.18 -6.27 4.32
N ARG A 47 14.40 -5.99 5.35
CA ARG A 47 13.40 -6.92 5.89
C ARG A 47 12.20 -7.12 4.97
N GLN A 48 11.79 -6.08 4.26
CA GLN A 48 10.76 -6.24 3.21
C GLN A 48 11.29 -7.08 2.06
N LYS A 49 12.53 -6.86 1.59
CA LYS A 49 13.14 -7.72 0.56
C LYS A 49 13.17 -9.16 1.01
N HIS A 50 13.58 -9.42 2.25
CA HIS A 50 13.56 -10.77 2.82
C HIS A 50 12.15 -11.39 2.77
N GLN A 51 11.12 -10.65 3.21
CA GLN A 51 9.73 -11.10 3.17
C GLN A 51 9.19 -11.35 1.75
N LEU A 52 9.75 -10.70 0.73
CA LEU A 52 9.40 -10.94 -0.67
C LEU A 52 10.06 -12.20 -1.22
N THR A 53 11.26 -12.55 -0.75
CA THR A 53 12.16 -13.51 -1.40
C THR A 53 12.40 -14.80 -0.65
N CYS A 54 11.81 -14.96 0.54
CA CYS A 54 11.97 -16.15 1.38
C CYS A 54 10.98 -17.29 1.09
N TRP A 55 10.26 -17.19 0.01
CA TRP A 55 9.28 -18.18 -0.45
C TRP A 55 9.87 -19.01 -1.58
N GLY A 56 9.43 -20.24 -1.69
CA GLY A 56 9.83 -21.18 -2.74
C GLY A 56 8.64 -21.79 -3.45
N ASP A 57 8.83 -22.94 -4.05
CA ASP A 57 7.84 -23.77 -4.71
C ASP A 57 7.02 -23.01 -5.77
N ASN A 58 5.81 -22.58 -5.40
CA ASN A 58 4.89 -21.89 -6.31
C ASN A 58 5.02 -20.36 -6.30
N VAL A 59 6.01 -19.81 -5.60
CA VAL A 59 6.26 -18.35 -5.51
C VAL A 59 7.58 -18.00 -6.18
N VAL A 60 7.54 -17.15 -7.20
CA VAL A 60 8.71 -16.64 -7.92
C VAL A 60 8.86 -15.14 -7.64
N SER A 61 10.01 -14.76 -7.09
CA SER A 61 10.31 -13.37 -6.73
C SER A 61 11.30 -12.78 -7.74
N ILE A 62 10.96 -11.64 -8.30
CA ILE A 62 11.70 -10.99 -9.39
C ILE A 62 12.01 -9.54 -9.02
N GLU A 63 13.30 -9.25 -8.91
CA GLU A 63 13.81 -7.89 -8.77
C GLU A 63 13.94 -7.26 -10.15
N VAL A 64 13.24 -6.15 -10.39
CA VAL A 64 13.30 -5.38 -11.65
C VAL A 64 14.34 -4.29 -11.50
N ASP A 65 15.28 -4.18 -12.47
CA ASP A 65 16.28 -3.11 -12.51
C ASP A 65 15.62 -1.78 -12.96
N GLY A 66 14.75 -1.25 -12.11
CA GLY A 66 13.88 -0.10 -12.35
C GLY A 66 13.17 0.40 -11.11
N GLU A 67 12.20 1.27 -11.34
CA GLU A 67 11.33 1.85 -10.30
C GLU A 67 10.04 1.02 -10.13
N PHE A 68 9.25 1.35 -9.10
CA PHE A 68 7.95 0.70 -8.88
C PHE A 68 6.99 0.87 -10.08
N ASP A 69 7.04 2.02 -10.74
CA ASP A 69 6.23 2.29 -11.92
C ASP A 69 6.61 1.37 -13.10
N ASP A 70 7.89 0.98 -13.22
CA ASP A 70 8.34 -0.03 -14.22
C ASP A 70 7.72 -1.40 -13.89
N CYS A 71 7.71 -1.80 -12.61
CA CYS A 71 7.06 -3.04 -12.19
C CYS A 71 5.55 -3.03 -12.51
N GLN A 72 4.86 -1.92 -12.24
CA GLN A 72 3.43 -1.79 -12.57
C GLN A 72 3.17 -1.81 -14.08
N ARG A 73 4.05 -1.17 -14.86
CA ARG A 73 3.97 -1.16 -16.33
C ARG A 73 4.09 -2.58 -16.88
N LEU A 74 5.09 -3.35 -16.44
CA LEU A 74 5.26 -4.75 -16.85
C LEU A 74 4.03 -5.61 -16.52
N VAL A 75 3.45 -5.45 -15.35
CA VAL A 75 2.20 -6.13 -14.97
C VAL A 75 1.06 -5.74 -15.91
N LYS A 76 0.87 -4.45 -16.20
CA LYS A 76 -0.17 -3.96 -17.12
C LYS A 76 0.05 -4.49 -18.55
N GLU A 77 1.29 -4.49 -19.04
CA GLU A 77 1.64 -5.04 -20.35
C GLU A 77 1.32 -6.55 -20.45
N ALA A 78 1.66 -7.32 -19.41
CA ALA A 78 1.34 -8.75 -19.37
C ALA A 78 -0.19 -8.99 -19.40
N PHE A 79 -0.99 -8.21 -18.68
CA PHE A 79 -2.45 -8.29 -18.72
C PHE A 79 -3.04 -7.86 -20.07
N ASN A 80 -2.47 -6.86 -20.72
CA ASN A 80 -2.91 -6.37 -22.03
C ASN A 80 -2.55 -7.33 -23.16
N ASN A 81 -1.55 -8.18 -22.97
CA ASN A 81 -1.24 -9.26 -23.90
C ASN A 81 -2.27 -10.41 -23.72
N GLN A 82 -3.29 -10.41 -24.57
CA GLN A 82 -4.41 -11.37 -24.47
C GLN A 82 -3.98 -12.84 -24.55
N GLN A 83 -2.94 -13.14 -25.34
CA GLN A 83 -2.43 -14.50 -25.47
C GLN A 83 -1.77 -14.93 -24.16
N LEU A 84 -0.86 -14.13 -23.62
CA LEU A 84 -0.16 -14.38 -22.38
C LEU A 84 -1.14 -14.48 -21.19
N SER A 85 -2.09 -13.55 -21.11
CA SER A 85 -3.09 -13.49 -20.04
C SER A 85 -3.97 -14.76 -20.01
N LYS A 86 -4.38 -15.27 -21.18
CA LYS A 86 -5.16 -16.50 -21.28
C LYS A 86 -4.33 -17.75 -21.03
N GLN A 87 -3.11 -17.83 -21.59
CA GLN A 87 -2.22 -18.98 -21.46
C GLN A 87 -1.89 -19.26 -19.99
N HIS A 88 -1.61 -18.21 -19.21
CA HIS A 88 -1.23 -18.33 -17.81
C HIS A 88 -2.38 -18.06 -16.83
N ASN A 89 -3.59 -17.86 -17.31
CA ASN A 89 -4.76 -17.51 -16.49
C ASN A 89 -4.41 -16.41 -15.47
N LEU A 90 -3.89 -15.27 -15.98
CA LEU A 90 -3.35 -14.20 -15.14
C LEU A 90 -4.43 -13.58 -14.26
N CYS A 91 -4.11 -13.43 -12.98
CA CYS A 91 -4.91 -12.73 -11.98
C CYS A 91 -4.06 -11.68 -11.27
N SER A 92 -4.62 -10.51 -11.01
CA SER A 92 -3.90 -9.45 -10.29
C SER A 92 -4.25 -9.44 -8.81
N ALA A 93 -3.20 -9.36 -7.96
CA ALA A 93 -3.34 -9.09 -6.54
C ALA A 93 -3.00 -7.63 -6.17
N ASN A 94 -2.85 -6.74 -7.14
CA ASN A 94 -2.68 -5.31 -6.91
C ASN A 94 -4.02 -4.61 -6.60
N SER A 95 -3.95 -3.35 -6.14
CA SER A 95 -5.12 -2.53 -5.80
C SER A 95 -6.00 -2.15 -7.00
N ILE A 96 -5.58 -2.42 -8.24
CA ILE A 96 -6.44 -2.35 -9.42
C ILE A 96 -7.57 -3.39 -9.36
N ASN A 97 -7.39 -4.49 -8.63
CA ASN A 97 -8.42 -5.49 -8.37
C ASN A 97 -9.27 -5.06 -7.18
N ILE A 98 -10.58 -4.86 -7.39
CA ILE A 98 -11.53 -4.49 -6.33
C ILE A 98 -11.56 -5.50 -5.17
N GLY A 99 -11.26 -6.77 -5.45
CA GLY A 99 -11.11 -7.82 -4.44
C GLY A 99 -9.98 -7.56 -3.41
N ARG A 100 -9.09 -6.59 -3.68
CA ARG A 100 -8.09 -6.09 -2.72
C ARG A 100 -8.63 -4.97 -1.85
N LEU A 101 -9.54 -4.17 -2.35
CA LEU A 101 -10.08 -3.00 -1.66
C LEU A 101 -11.29 -3.36 -0.79
N LEU A 102 -12.20 -4.16 -1.32
CA LEU A 102 -13.42 -4.52 -0.62
C LEU A 102 -13.17 -5.15 0.77
N PRO A 103 -12.25 -6.12 0.95
CA PRO A 103 -11.92 -6.62 2.29
C PRO A 103 -11.33 -5.55 3.21
N GLN A 104 -10.63 -4.55 2.65
CA GLN A 104 -10.07 -3.47 3.44
C GLN A 104 -11.14 -2.53 4.02
N SER A 105 -12.32 -2.43 3.44
CA SER A 105 -13.42 -1.65 4.00
C SER A 105 -13.87 -2.17 5.37
N THR A 106 -13.65 -3.46 5.65
CA THR A 106 -14.13 -4.11 6.87
C THR A 106 -13.47 -3.55 8.14
N TYR A 107 -12.17 -3.26 8.14
CA TYR A 107 -11.53 -2.71 9.34
C TYR A 107 -11.90 -1.24 9.57
N TYR A 108 -12.19 -0.46 8.55
CA TYR A 108 -12.74 0.87 8.69
C TYR A 108 -14.17 0.84 9.25
N ALA A 109 -15.03 -0.01 8.67
CA ALA A 109 -16.39 -0.22 9.14
C ALA A 109 -16.42 -0.70 10.59
N TRP A 110 -15.59 -1.70 10.93
CA TRP A 110 -15.49 -2.24 12.28
C TRP A 110 -15.04 -1.19 13.29
N THR A 111 -13.99 -0.41 12.94
CA THR A 111 -13.48 0.66 13.81
C THR A 111 -14.53 1.74 14.04
N ALA A 112 -15.17 2.21 12.96
CA ALA A 112 -16.20 3.23 13.04
C ALA A 112 -17.40 2.77 13.91
N LEU A 113 -17.89 1.54 13.72
CA LEU A 113 -18.98 0.98 14.52
C LEU A 113 -18.62 0.81 16.00
N ASN A 114 -17.41 0.32 16.31
CA ASN A 114 -17.02 0.17 17.71
C ASN A 114 -16.88 1.52 18.42
N ARG A 115 -16.35 2.51 17.73
CA ARG A 115 -16.27 3.88 18.25
C ARG A 115 -17.68 4.48 18.46
N TYR A 116 -18.56 4.32 17.47
CA TYR A 116 -19.93 4.81 17.56
C TYR A 116 -20.68 4.20 18.73
N LYS A 117 -20.54 2.89 18.97
CA LYS A 117 -21.14 2.22 20.13
C LYS A 117 -20.68 2.77 21.48
N THR A 118 -19.46 3.29 21.55
CA THR A 118 -18.86 3.78 22.80
C THR A 118 -19.10 5.27 23.03
N HIS A 119 -19.15 6.05 21.95
CA HIS A 119 -19.14 7.52 22.02
C HIS A 119 -20.37 8.19 21.37
N GLU A 120 -21.22 7.39 20.69
CA GLU A 120 -22.41 7.86 19.95
C GLU A 120 -22.08 8.94 18.89
N ASP A 121 -20.82 8.95 18.41
CA ASP A 121 -20.31 9.92 17.44
C ASP A 121 -19.57 9.23 16.30
N SER A 122 -19.54 9.88 15.13
CA SER A 122 -18.85 9.37 13.95
C SER A 122 -17.33 9.50 14.07
N SER A 123 -16.61 8.66 13.34
CA SER A 123 -15.14 8.68 13.30
C SER A 123 -14.62 9.37 12.05
N SER A 124 -13.52 10.10 12.19
CA SER A 124 -12.73 10.61 11.06
C SER A 124 -11.42 9.83 10.96
N PHE A 125 -10.95 9.58 9.75
CA PHE A 125 -9.74 8.80 9.52
C PHE A 125 -8.66 9.63 8.85
N ILE A 126 -7.42 9.52 9.36
CA ILE A 126 -6.22 10.01 8.66
C ILE A 126 -5.47 8.79 8.15
N ILE A 127 -5.31 8.72 6.85
CA ILE A 127 -4.85 7.52 6.14
C ILE A 127 -3.54 7.81 5.42
N PRO A 128 -2.40 7.23 5.87
CA PRO A 128 -1.19 7.20 5.08
C PRO A 128 -1.45 6.49 3.76
N THR A 129 -1.25 7.17 2.64
CA THR A 129 -1.58 6.60 1.34
C THR A 129 -0.74 7.19 0.21
N GLY A 130 -0.32 6.35 -0.74
CA GLY A 130 0.29 6.75 -2.00
C GLY A 130 -0.64 6.42 -3.17
N ASN A 131 -0.98 5.14 -3.35
CA ASN A 131 -1.82 4.67 -4.46
C ASN A 131 -3.34 4.69 -4.18
N LEU A 132 -3.76 5.25 -3.06
CA LEU A 132 -5.16 5.43 -2.63
C LEU A 132 -6.01 4.17 -2.45
N GLY A 133 -5.46 2.95 -2.56
CA GLY A 133 -6.26 1.73 -2.43
C GLY A 133 -6.93 1.60 -1.06
N ASN A 134 -6.17 1.78 0.03
CA ASN A 134 -6.67 1.76 1.41
C ASN A 134 -7.63 2.92 1.70
N ALA A 135 -7.34 4.10 1.15
CA ALA A 135 -8.18 5.29 1.31
C ALA A 135 -9.54 5.12 0.60
N PHE A 136 -9.53 4.55 -0.61
CA PHE A 136 -10.78 4.23 -1.32
C PHE A 136 -11.60 3.17 -0.59
N ALA A 137 -10.96 2.20 0.08
CA ALA A 137 -11.66 1.22 0.92
C ALA A 137 -12.40 1.89 2.10
N CYS A 138 -11.78 2.91 2.73
CA CYS A 138 -12.46 3.72 3.74
C CYS A 138 -13.63 4.51 3.15
N PHE A 139 -13.43 5.10 1.97
CA PHE A 139 -14.49 5.78 1.24
C PHE A 139 -15.67 4.85 0.93
N MET A 140 -15.41 3.63 0.46
CA MET A 140 -16.45 2.61 0.24
C MET A 140 -17.23 2.30 1.52
N ALA A 141 -16.55 2.18 2.68
CA ALA A 141 -17.23 1.98 3.95
C ALA A 141 -18.14 3.17 4.30
N LYS A 142 -17.69 4.40 4.07
CA LYS A 142 -18.52 5.61 4.25
C LYS A 142 -19.75 5.60 3.35
N GLU A 143 -19.60 5.30 2.06
CA GLU A 143 -20.72 5.21 1.11
C GLU A 143 -21.70 4.08 1.44
N MET A 144 -21.26 3.02 2.09
CA MET A 144 -22.13 1.97 2.61
C MET A 144 -22.91 2.38 3.87
N GLY A 145 -22.72 3.61 4.36
CA GLY A 145 -23.47 4.16 5.50
C GLY A 145 -22.85 3.91 6.87
N PHE A 146 -21.60 3.44 6.94
CA PHE A 146 -20.91 3.35 8.24
C PHE A 146 -20.63 4.76 8.82
N PRO A 147 -20.58 4.93 10.16
CA PRO A 147 -20.46 6.23 10.81
C PRO A 147 -19.06 6.85 10.64
N ILE A 148 -18.72 7.20 9.41
CA ILE A 148 -17.46 7.84 9.01
C ILE A 148 -17.77 9.27 8.59
N HIS A 149 -17.24 10.23 9.36
CA HIS A 149 -17.47 11.66 9.10
C HIS A 149 -16.55 12.17 8.00
N GLN A 150 -15.24 12.07 8.18
CA GLN A 150 -14.25 12.64 7.29
C GLN A 150 -13.10 11.66 7.02
N ILE A 151 -12.53 11.77 5.80
CA ILE A 151 -11.33 11.03 5.38
C ILE A 151 -10.28 12.07 4.96
N VAL A 152 -9.08 11.94 5.53
CA VAL A 152 -7.93 12.78 5.24
C VAL A 152 -6.79 11.89 4.75
N PHE A 153 -6.20 12.25 3.63
CA PHE A 153 -5.03 11.57 3.09
C PHE A 153 -3.76 12.19 3.67
N ALA A 154 -2.87 11.37 4.20
CA ALA A 154 -1.52 11.77 4.54
C ALA A 154 -0.60 11.21 3.45
N THR A 155 0.04 12.09 2.67
CA THR A 155 0.98 11.71 1.61
C THR A 155 2.41 12.06 2.02
N ASN A 156 3.39 11.42 1.38
CA ASN A 156 4.78 11.85 1.46
C ASN A 156 5.07 12.98 0.44
N ALA A 157 6.33 13.24 0.13
CA ALA A 157 6.75 14.26 -0.85
C ALA A 157 6.24 14.02 -2.28
N ASN A 158 5.65 12.85 -2.57
CA ASN A 158 4.95 12.57 -3.82
C ASN A 158 3.56 13.20 -3.79
N LYS A 159 3.47 14.49 -4.05
CA LYS A 159 2.33 15.37 -3.82
C LYS A 159 1.34 15.51 -4.98
N THR A 160 1.28 14.54 -5.90
CA THR A 160 0.33 14.57 -7.03
C THR A 160 -1.12 14.78 -6.58
N ILE A 161 -1.54 14.09 -5.51
CA ILE A 161 -2.90 14.22 -4.94
C ILE A 161 -3.13 15.58 -4.27
N PRO A 162 -2.27 16.05 -3.34
CA PRO A 162 -2.41 17.38 -2.74
C PRO A 162 -2.42 18.53 -3.76
N ASP A 163 -1.54 18.44 -4.78
CA ASP A 163 -1.49 19.46 -5.83
C ASP A 163 -2.76 19.45 -6.70
N PHE A 164 -3.31 18.27 -6.99
CA PHE A 164 -4.61 18.17 -7.66
C PHE A 164 -5.73 18.82 -6.84
N ILE A 165 -5.80 18.55 -5.55
CA ILE A 165 -6.80 19.16 -4.66
C ILE A 165 -6.66 20.69 -4.64
N ALA A 166 -5.43 21.20 -4.66
CA ALA A 166 -5.18 22.64 -4.62
C ALA A 166 -5.44 23.36 -5.95
N THR A 167 -5.24 22.68 -7.08
CA THR A 167 -5.24 23.33 -8.42
C THR A 167 -6.36 22.86 -9.35
N GLY A 168 -7.03 21.75 -9.06
CA GLY A 168 -7.96 21.07 -9.96
C GLY A 168 -7.29 20.37 -11.14
N LYS A 169 -5.96 20.38 -11.26
CA LYS A 169 -5.25 19.78 -12.41
C LYS A 169 -4.63 18.46 -12.02
N TRP A 170 -5.03 17.39 -12.69
CA TRP A 170 -4.41 16.08 -12.53
C TRP A 170 -3.14 15.98 -13.36
N GLU A 171 -1.99 16.05 -12.70
CA GLU A 171 -0.66 16.04 -13.32
C GLU A 171 0.23 14.95 -12.69
N PRO A 172 0.17 13.70 -13.16
CA PRO A 172 1.08 12.65 -12.73
C PRO A 172 2.56 13.02 -12.97
N ARG A 173 3.42 12.61 -12.05
CA ARG A 173 4.85 12.97 -12.03
C ARG A 173 5.72 11.74 -11.85
N PRO A 174 7.02 11.82 -12.19
CA PRO A 174 8.00 10.81 -11.79
C PRO A 174 8.00 10.65 -10.26
N THR A 175 8.12 9.42 -9.81
CA THR A 175 8.16 9.07 -8.39
C THR A 175 9.43 9.61 -7.72
N LEU A 176 9.28 10.22 -6.54
CA LEU A 176 10.38 10.67 -5.68
C LEU A 176 10.59 9.64 -4.57
N PRO A 177 11.83 9.16 -4.34
CA PRO A 177 12.13 8.28 -3.22
C PRO A 177 12.02 9.02 -1.89
N THR A 178 11.35 8.42 -0.89
CA THR A 178 11.18 8.97 0.44
C THR A 178 11.38 7.92 1.54
N LEU A 179 11.42 8.34 2.80
CA LEU A 179 11.43 7.43 3.94
C LEU A 179 10.15 6.57 4.04
N ALA A 180 9.03 7.10 3.61
CA ALA A 180 7.75 6.37 3.54
C ALA A 180 7.58 5.68 2.17
N SER A 181 8.53 4.80 1.83
CA SER A 181 8.73 4.26 0.48
C SER A 181 7.53 3.51 -0.13
N ALA A 182 6.69 2.87 0.67
CA ALA A 182 5.48 2.22 0.17
C ALA A 182 4.41 3.21 -0.35
N MET A 183 4.59 4.49 -0.08
CA MET A 183 3.78 5.60 -0.59
C MET A 183 4.45 6.36 -1.74
N ASP A 184 5.62 5.92 -2.23
CA ASP A 184 6.32 6.52 -3.35
C ASP A 184 5.57 6.20 -4.65
N VAL A 185 4.59 7.02 -4.97
CA VAL A 185 3.70 6.86 -6.13
C VAL A 185 3.47 8.21 -6.79
N GLY A 186 4.04 8.39 -7.97
CA GLY A 186 3.89 9.61 -8.77
C GLY A 186 2.58 9.67 -9.58
N ASN A 187 1.99 8.49 -9.87
CA ASN A 187 0.72 8.34 -10.60
C ASN A 187 -0.24 7.38 -9.88
N PRO A 188 -0.98 7.84 -8.87
CA PRO A 188 -1.91 7.04 -8.08
C PRO A 188 -3.05 6.44 -8.90
N SER A 189 -2.95 5.16 -9.25
CA SER A 189 -3.89 4.48 -10.15
C SER A 189 -5.33 4.38 -9.60
N ASN A 190 -5.52 4.38 -8.28
CA ASN A 190 -6.85 4.34 -7.69
C ASN A 190 -7.56 5.72 -7.67
N MET A 191 -6.89 6.80 -8.10
CA MET A 191 -7.56 8.09 -8.29
C MET A 191 -8.67 8.00 -9.34
N GLU A 192 -8.53 7.16 -10.36
CA GLU A 192 -9.58 6.88 -11.34
C GLU A 192 -10.91 6.46 -10.69
N ARG A 193 -10.86 5.80 -9.53
CA ARG A 193 -12.06 5.39 -8.80
C ARG A 193 -12.79 6.57 -8.18
N PHE A 194 -12.06 7.57 -7.68
CA PHE A 194 -12.64 8.80 -7.18
C PHE A 194 -13.21 9.64 -8.30
N PHE A 195 -12.51 9.77 -9.44
CA PHE A 195 -13.03 10.42 -10.64
C PHE A 195 -14.34 9.78 -11.14
N ASN A 196 -14.45 8.45 -11.01
CA ASN A 196 -15.63 7.72 -11.46
C ASN A 196 -16.81 7.79 -10.46
N GLN A 197 -16.53 8.09 -9.19
CA GLN A 197 -17.53 8.20 -8.13
C GLN A 197 -18.24 9.56 -8.14
N TYR A 198 -17.51 10.62 -8.46
CA TYR A 198 -18.02 11.96 -8.51
C TYR A 198 -18.27 12.40 -9.96
N SER A 199 -19.49 12.83 -10.26
CA SER A 199 -19.85 13.34 -11.60
C SER A 199 -19.39 14.80 -11.82
N ASP A 200 -19.12 15.53 -10.75
CA ASP A 200 -18.65 16.90 -10.76
C ASP A 200 -17.27 16.99 -10.05
N GLU A 201 -16.32 17.57 -10.77
CA GLU A 201 -14.96 17.80 -10.26
C GLU A 201 -14.94 18.71 -9.03
N LYS A 202 -15.82 19.69 -8.97
CA LYS A 202 -15.93 20.60 -7.81
C LYS A 202 -16.37 19.83 -6.56
N GLU A 203 -17.36 18.96 -6.69
CA GLU A 203 -17.80 18.09 -5.59
C GLU A 203 -16.68 17.16 -5.14
N LEU A 204 -15.92 16.58 -6.07
CA LEU A 204 -14.75 15.76 -5.76
C LEU A 204 -13.72 16.55 -4.94
N LEU A 205 -13.33 17.74 -5.39
CA LEU A 205 -12.31 18.56 -4.71
C LEU A 205 -12.76 19.02 -3.32
N GLU A 206 -14.04 19.33 -3.13
CA GLU A 206 -14.60 19.71 -1.82
C GLU A 206 -14.57 18.54 -0.81
N ASN A 207 -14.68 17.30 -1.28
CA ASN A 207 -14.69 16.10 -0.45
C ASN A 207 -13.32 15.50 -0.18
N LEU A 208 -12.29 15.86 -0.97
CA LEU A 208 -10.93 15.37 -0.76
C LEU A 208 -10.13 16.32 0.14
N LYS A 209 -9.39 15.74 1.07
CA LYS A 209 -8.44 16.46 1.93
C LYS A 209 -7.14 15.70 2.01
N ALA A 210 -6.03 16.40 1.80
CA ALA A 210 -4.70 15.76 1.86
C ALA A 210 -3.67 16.71 2.50
N TYR A 211 -2.69 16.11 3.17
CA TYR A 211 -1.53 16.77 3.75
C TYR A 211 -0.25 16.11 3.20
N VAL A 212 0.70 16.96 2.81
CA VAL A 212 2.05 16.53 2.44
C VAL A 212 2.91 16.49 3.68
N VAL A 213 3.71 15.44 3.84
CA VAL A 213 4.66 15.29 4.94
C VAL A 213 6.02 14.93 4.36
N GLU A 214 6.97 15.83 4.54
CA GLU A 214 8.35 15.68 4.06
C GLU A 214 9.18 14.79 4.99
N ASP A 215 10.28 14.22 4.50
CA ASP A 215 11.13 13.31 5.27
C ASP A 215 11.64 13.88 6.60
N ALA A 216 11.95 15.17 6.66
CA ALA A 216 12.34 15.84 7.90
C ALA A 216 11.22 15.75 8.96
N GLN A 217 9.97 16.00 8.54
CA GLN A 217 8.80 15.91 9.41
C GLN A 217 8.50 14.46 9.82
N ILE A 218 8.72 13.49 8.93
CA ILE A 218 8.61 12.06 9.25
C ILE A 218 9.58 11.69 10.36
N ASN A 219 10.84 12.09 10.26
CA ASN A 219 11.88 11.84 11.28
C ASN A 219 11.50 12.46 12.64
N GLU A 220 11.11 13.74 12.64
CA GLU A 220 10.68 14.45 13.85
C GLU A 220 9.48 13.74 14.50
N GLU A 221 8.55 13.25 13.70
CA GLU A 221 7.35 12.61 14.22
C GLU A 221 7.62 11.23 14.81
N ILE A 222 8.48 10.42 14.19
CA ILE A 222 8.90 9.12 14.74
C ILE A 222 9.52 9.33 16.12
N LEU A 223 10.45 10.28 16.25
CA LEU A 223 11.11 10.60 17.53
C LEU A 223 10.10 11.12 18.55
N SER A 224 9.29 12.11 18.19
CA SER A 224 8.32 12.75 19.08
C SER A 224 7.28 11.76 19.65
N VAL A 225 6.77 10.84 18.81
CA VAL A 225 5.81 9.81 19.25
C VAL A 225 6.49 8.82 20.19
N PHE A 226 7.74 8.43 19.89
CA PHE A 226 8.49 7.53 20.75
C PHE A 226 8.79 8.15 22.11
N GLU A 227 9.29 9.38 22.16
CA GLU A 227 9.59 10.07 23.42
C GLU A 227 8.36 10.29 24.31
N LYS A 228 7.22 10.64 23.71
CA LYS A 228 6.00 10.94 24.47
C LYS A 228 5.23 9.71 24.93
N ASN A 229 5.23 8.65 24.11
CA ASN A 229 4.33 7.51 24.32
C ASN A 229 5.08 6.18 24.52
N ASN A 230 6.40 6.16 24.33
CA ASN A 230 7.22 4.95 24.27
C ASN A 230 6.70 3.93 23.22
N ILE A 231 6.18 4.45 22.09
CA ILE A 231 5.64 3.66 20.97
C ILE A 231 6.47 3.95 19.74
N ALA A 232 7.12 2.94 19.17
CA ALA A 232 7.75 3.05 17.87
C ALA A 232 6.70 3.00 16.77
N ILE A 233 6.79 3.90 15.80
CA ILE A 233 5.94 3.92 14.59
C ILE A 233 6.78 3.85 13.33
N CYS A 234 6.20 3.33 12.24
CA CYS A 234 6.88 3.31 10.94
C CYS A 234 6.79 4.68 10.24
N PRO A 235 7.66 4.96 9.25
CA PRO A 235 7.65 6.22 8.50
C PRO A 235 6.28 6.57 7.89
N HIS A 236 5.55 5.57 7.42
CA HIS A 236 4.20 5.76 6.85
C HIS A 236 3.22 6.24 7.93
N THR A 237 3.19 5.59 9.10
CA THR A 237 2.33 5.98 10.21
C THR A 237 2.66 7.39 10.72
N ALA A 238 3.94 7.78 10.68
CA ALA A 238 4.38 9.12 11.05
C ALA A 238 3.72 10.22 10.20
N THR A 239 3.42 9.94 8.92
CA THR A 239 2.69 10.92 8.08
C THR A 239 1.28 11.21 8.62
N ALA A 240 0.58 10.19 9.16
CA ALA A 240 -0.74 10.39 9.75
C ALA A 240 -0.67 11.21 11.05
N PHE A 241 0.34 10.97 11.90
CA PHE A 241 0.55 11.76 13.10
C PHE A 241 0.86 13.23 12.79
N ASN A 242 1.72 13.48 11.80
CA ASN A 242 2.03 14.83 11.37
C ASN A 242 0.82 15.53 10.77
N ALA A 243 0.06 14.87 9.89
CA ALA A 243 -1.17 15.40 9.33
C ALA A 243 -2.19 15.75 10.43
N PHE A 244 -2.33 14.92 11.48
CA PHE A 244 -3.20 15.18 12.61
C PHE A 244 -2.83 16.47 13.36
N LYS A 245 -1.54 16.69 13.63
CA LYS A 245 -1.07 17.92 14.28
C LYS A 245 -1.35 19.17 13.48
N ASN A 246 -1.42 19.06 12.16
CA ASN A 246 -1.66 20.18 11.25
C ASN A 246 -3.15 20.38 10.92
N LEU A 247 -4.06 19.60 11.51
CA LEU A 247 -5.49 19.83 11.35
C LEU A 247 -5.90 21.15 12.01
N PRO A 248 -6.83 21.91 11.39
CA PRO A 248 -7.38 23.10 12.03
C PRO A 248 -8.18 22.73 13.29
N SER A 249 -8.12 23.56 14.32
CA SER A 249 -8.81 23.32 15.60
C SER A 249 -10.31 23.07 15.44
N SER A 250 -10.93 23.66 14.42
CA SER A 250 -12.34 23.44 14.09
C SER A 250 -12.63 22.00 13.65
N ALA A 251 -11.68 21.32 13.01
CA ALA A 251 -11.84 19.91 12.59
C ALA A 251 -11.62 18.95 13.76
N LEU A 252 -10.72 19.26 14.69
CA LEU A 252 -10.39 18.40 15.84
C LEU A 252 -11.60 18.10 16.74
N ASN A 253 -12.54 19.02 16.83
CA ASN A 253 -13.71 18.92 17.72
C ASN A 253 -14.97 18.35 17.04
N GLN A 254 -14.90 17.97 15.75
CA GLN A 254 -16.08 17.54 14.99
C GLN A 254 -16.35 16.04 15.06
N SER A 255 -15.34 15.24 15.40
CA SER A 255 -15.43 13.77 15.44
C SER A 255 -14.23 13.16 16.16
N HIS A 256 -14.31 11.87 16.46
CA HIS A 256 -13.15 11.12 16.93
C HIS A 256 -12.21 10.81 15.77
N TRP A 257 -10.94 11.18 15.90
CA TRP A 257 -9.91 10.92 14.91
C TRP A 257 -9.24 9.57 15.12
N VAL A 258 -9.12 8.83 14.04
CA VAL A 258 -8.40 7.55 13.97
C VAL A 258 -7.22 7.71 13.00
N LEU A 259 -6.02 7.52 13.52
CA LEU A 259 -4.80 7.52 12.73
C LEU A 259 -4.51 6.08 12.30
N VAL A 260 -4.45 5.86 10.99
CA VAL A 260 -4.28 4.50 10.46
C VAL A 260 -2.80 4.10 10.51
N SER A 261 -2.49 3.04 11.25
CA SER A 261 -1.17 2.43 11.26
C SER A 261 -1.11 1.36 10.17
N THR A 262 -0.25 1.57 9.16
CA THR A 262 -0.24 0.75 7.94
C THR A 262 0.77 -0.38 7.95
N ALA A 263 1.86 -0.26 8.72
CA ALA A 263 2.91 -1.25 8.80
C ALA A 263 3.56 -1.28 10.18
N HIS A 264 4.13 -2.42 10.54
CA HIS A 264 4.90 -2.54 11.79
C HIS A 264 6.28 -1.89 11.63
N PRO A 265 6.76 -1.09 12.60
CA PRO A 265 8.06 -0.38 12.51
C PRO A 265 9.26 -1.32 12.33
N ALA A 266 9.18 -2.55 12.81
CA ALA A 266 10.22 -3.55 12.61
C ALA A 266 10.51 -3.89 11.14
N LYS A 267 9.65 -3.52 10.20
CA LYS A 267 9.92 -3.66 8.76
C LYS A 267 10.82 -2.57 8.19
N PHE A 268 11.05 -1.52 8.97
CA PHE A 268 11.81 -0.31 8.61
C PHE A 268 12.88 -0.02 9.64
N GLU A 269 13.54 -1.07 10.13
CA GLU A 269 14.55 -0.99 11.19
C GLU A 269 15.70 -0.04 10.87
N ASN A 270 16.10 -0.03 9.61
CA ASN A 270 17.17 0.84 9.11
C ASN A 270 16.84 2.34 9.15
N ILE A 271 15.56 2.69 9.26
CA ILE A 271 15.07 4.07 9.40
C ILE A 271 14.69 4.34 10.85
N VAL A 272 13.90 3.47 11.48
CA VAL A 272 13.29 3.74 12.79
C VAL A 272 14.31 3.62 13.91
N GLU A 273 15.11 2.54 13.95
CA GLU A 273 16.03 2.28 15.06
C GLU A 273 17.10 3.39 15.26
N PRO A 274 17.72 3.95 14.20
CA PRO A 274 18.65 5.07 14.36
C PRO A 274 17.99 6.36 14.90
N ILE A 275 16.71 6.60 14.58
CA ILE A 275 15.99 7.79 15.04
C ILE A 275 15.67 7.71 16.53
N ILE A 276 15.21 6.53 17.00
CA ILE A 276 14.79 6.35 18.39
C ILE A 276 15.91 5.86 19.31
N ASP A 277 17.12 5.63 18.76
CA ASP A 277 18.28 5.05 19.44
C ASP A 277 17.93 3.78 20.25
N LYS A 278 17.08 2.92 19.65
CA LYS A 278 16.61 1.69 20.29
C LYS A 278 16.24 0.63 19.26
N LYS A 279 16.47 -0.64 19.59
CA LYS A 279 16.01 -1.76 18.78
C LYS A 279 14.50 -1.89 18.84
N VAL A 280 13.87 -2.07 17.68
CA VAL A 280 12.45 -2.34 17.58
C VAL A 280 12.22 -3.84 17.76
N GLU A 281 11.30 -4.18 18.65
CA GLU A 281 10.92 -5.57 18.86
C GLU A 281 10.36 -6.18 17.58
N ILE A 282 10.89 -7.35 17.21
CA ILE A 282 10.45 -8.06 16.02
C ILE A 282 9.32 -9.01 16.40
N PRO A 283 8.11 -8.89 15.82
CA PRO A 283 7.03 -9.82 16.06
C PRO A 283 7.42 -11.26 15.73
N GLU A 284 6.91 -12.23 16.48
CA GLU A 284 7.30 -13.64 16.36
C GLU A 284 7.09 -14.20 14.95
N ASN A 285 5.96 -13.85 14.32
CA ASN A 285 5.69 -14.24 12.93
C ASN A 285 6.74 -13.69 11.95
N LEU A 286 7.24 -12.49 12.18
CA LEU A 286 8.30 -11.91 11.34
C LEU A 286 9.64 -12.59 11.61
N LYS A 287 9.97 -12.91 12.86
CA LYS A 287 11.19 -13.68 13.19
C LYS A 287 11.23 -15.03 12.46
N THR A 288 10.10 -15.74 12.45
CA THR A 288 9.98 -17.01 11.74
C THR A 288 10.31 -16.86 10.26
N ILE A 289 9.77 -15.83 9.60
CA ILE A 289 10.00 -15.54 8.19
C ILE A 289 11.47 -15.16 7.94
N LEU A 290 12.07 -14.34 8.80
CA LEU A 290 13.46 -13.88 8.67
C LEU A 290 14.51 -15.00 8.83
N ASN A 291 14.13 -16.18 9.30
CA ASN A 291 15.00 -17.35 9.36
C ASN A 291 14.97 -18.23 8.10
N LEU A 292 14.07 -17.92 7.14
CA LEU A 292 13.99 -18.67 5.89
C LEU A 292 15.09 -18.23 4.91
N GLU A 293 15.52 -19.14 4.05
CA GLU A 293 16.44 -18.81 2.95
C GLU A 293 15.75 -17.95 1.90
N THR A 294 16.50 -17.06 1.27
CA THR A 294 15.97 -16.15 0.24
C THR A 294 16.43 -16.57 -1.15
N SER A 295 15.52 -16.48 -2.11
CA SER A 295 15.79 -16.71 -3.53
C SER A 295 15.01 -15.72 -4.39
N PHE A 296 15.67 -15.12 -5.38
CA PHE A 296 15.02 -14.22 -6.33
C PHE A 296 15.83 -14.14 -7.64
N HIS A 297 15.16 -13.68 -8.67
CA HIS A 297 15.78 -13.41 -9.98
C HIS A 297 15.85 -11.90 -10.23
N THR A 298 16.75 -11.46 -11.10
CA THR A 298 16.85 -10.06 -11.52
C THR A 298 16.59 -9.97 -13.02
N ILE A 299 15.71 -9.05 -13.42
CA ILE A 299 15.38 -8.81 -14.84
C ILE A 299 15.53 -7.33 -15.22
N GLY A 300 15.60 -7.05 -16.52
CA GLY A 300 15.44 -5.72 -17.08
C GLY A 300 13.99 -5.20 -17.03
N LYS A 301 13.74 -4.10 -17.74
CA LYS A 301 12.43 -3.41 -17.77
C LYS A 301 11.55 -3.85 -18.95
N ASP A 302 11.86 -4.96 -19.59
CA ASP A 302 11.18 -5.46 -20.78
C ASP A 302 10.27 -6.66 -20.47
N LEU A 303 9.16 -6.77 -21.22
CA LEU A 303 8.17 -7.83 -21.02
C LEU A 303 8.73 -9.22 -21.39
N GLU A 304 9.67 -9.30 -22.33
CA GLU A 304 10.26 -10.57 -22.76
C GLU A 304 10.98 -11.27 -21.62
N SER A 305 11.76 -10.50 -20.83
CA SER A 305 12.42 -11.00 -19.63
C SER A 305 11.44 -11.55 -18.60
N LEU A 306 10.24 -10.95 -18.46
CA LEU A 306 9.19 -11.43 -17.56
C LEU A 306 8.53 -12.71 -18.09
N ILE A 307 8.26 -12.83 -19.38
CA ILE A 307 7.60 -13.98 -20.00
C ILE A 307 8.35 -15.27 -19.66
N HIS A 308 9.67 -15.26 -19.72
CA HIS A 308 10.51 -16.42 -19.36
C HIS A 308 10.14 -17.03 -18.00
N TYR A 309 9.85 -16.19 -17.00
CA TYR A 309 9.45 -16.65 -15.65
C TYR A 309 7.97 -16.98 -15.52
N LEU A 310 7.13 -16.51 -16.42
CA LEU A 310 5.74 -16.94 -16.48
C LEU A 310 5.60 -18.34 -17.05
N GLU A 311 6.50 -18.74 -17.97
CA GLU A 311 6.52 -20.04 -18.67
C GLU A 311 7.14 -21.18 -17.85
N GLN A 312 8.00 -20.89 -16.86
CA GLN A 312 8.54 -21.88 -15.92
C GLN A 312 7.48 -22.38 -14.94
#